data_07a0116ee06d574debfdb4d5a11d8a41
#
_entry.id   07a0116ee06d574debfdb4d5a11d8a41
#
_cell.length_a   1.000
_cell.length_b   1.000
_cell.length_c   1.000
_cell.angle_alpha   90.00
_cell.angle_beta   90.00
_cell.angle_gamma   90.00
#
_symmetry.space_group_name_H-M   'P 1'
#
loop_
_entity.id
_entity.type
_entity.pdbx_description
1 polymer ?
#
loop_
_entity_poly.entity_id
_entity_poly.type
_entity_poly.pdbx_seq_one_letter_code
_entity_poly.pdbx_strand_id
1 'polypeptide(L)'
;SMLAQNVNFEKGRIKELANIFPEYKSELMAIRDSGRDLLEIIDNNKELYKSLGFSEEESGTMNYYNNEQSGSFSIKKTLPLFTNLTYKDLEVQNGVQALVEYANYKNMTEEEKERKQNALVEYCKQDTWAMVEILKGLRREIEKWMEK
;
A
#
# COMPACT_ATOMS: atom_id res chain seq x y z
N SER A 1 -14.32 1.33 -4.35
CA SER A 1 -13.44 2.03 -3.41
C SER A 1 -11.99 1.70 -3.70
N MET A 2 -11.12 2.65 -3.49
CA MET A 2 -9.66 2.48 -3.60
C MET A 2 -9.12 1.95 -2.26
N LEU A 3 -8.21 0.99 -2.29
CA LEU A 3 -7.49 0.46 -1.14
C LEU A 3 -6.00 0.74 -1.31
N ALA A 4 -5.34 1.27 -0.30
CA ALA A 4 -3.92 1.55 -0.29
C ALA A 4 -3.30 1.29 1.08
N GLN A 5 -1.99 1.27 1.15
CA GLN A 5 -1.22 1.37 2.39
C GLN A 5 -0.48 2.69 2.38
N ASN A 6 -0.81 3.59 3.32
CA ASN A 6 -0.46 5.02 3.30
C ASN A 6 -1.20 5.80 2.19
N VAL A 7 -2.51 5.77 2.24
CA VAL A 7 -3.43 6.32 1.22
C VAL A 7 -3.23 7.81 0.89
N ASN A 8 -2.54 8.55 1.75
CA ASN A 8 -2.32 9.99 1.56
C ASN A 8 -1.48 10.30 0.31
N PHE A 9 -0.55 9.41 -0.05
CA PHE A 9 0.23 9.55 -1.27
C PHE A 9 -0.68 9.46 -2.50
N GLU A 10 -1.50 8.41 -2.60
CA GLU A 10 -2.44 8.21 -3.71
C GLU A 10 -3.48 9.32 -3.79
N LYS A 11 -4.03 9.75 -2.65
CA LYS A 11 -4.95 10.89 -2.59
C LYS A 11 -4.33 12.18 -3.14
N GLY A 12 -3.05 12.39 -2.85
CA GLY A 12 -2.29 13.52 -3.40
C GLY A 12 -2.17 13.46 -4.92
N ARG A 13 -1.77 12.31 -5.45
CA ARG A 13 -1.61 12.09 -6.90
C ARG A 13 -2.93 12.20 -7.65
N ILE A 14 -4.02 11.65 -7.11
CA ILE A 14 -5.36 11.78 -7.71
C ILE A 14 -5.79 13.24 -7.77
N LYS A 15 -5.52 14.03 -6.72
CA LYS A 15 -5.83 15.46 -6.70
C LYS A 15 -5.05 16.23 -7.78
N GLU A 16 -3.79 15.90 -8.00
CA GLU A 16 -2.98 16.48 -9.07
C GLU A 16 -3.54 16.13 -10.45
N LEU A 17 -3.89 14.86 -10.68
CA LEU A 17 -4.54 14.43 -11.92
C LEU A 17 -5.86 15.17 -12.16
N ALA A 18 -6.68 15.38 -11.12
CA ALA A 18 -7.92 16.14 -11.23
C ALA A 18 -7.72 17.62 -11.62
N ASN A 19 -6.54 18.19 -11.33
CA ASN A 19 -6.18 19.53 -11.78
C ASN A 19 -5.66 19.55 -13.24
N ILE A 20 -4.98 18.49 -13.67
CA ILE A 20 -4.45 18.36 -15.04
C ILE A 20 -5.58 18.00 -16.01
N PHE A 21 -6.56 17.22 -15.58
CA PHE A 21 -7.69 16.72 -16.38
C PHE A 21 -9.03 17.15 -15.74
N PRO A 22 -9.41 18.45 -15.90
CA PRO A 22 -10.61 18.99 -15.24
C PRO A 22 -11.92 18.28 -15.65
N GLU A 23 -11.95 17.71 -16.85
CA GLU A 23 -13.10 16.95 -17.38
C GLU A 23 -13.41 15.66 -16.57
N TYR A 24 -12.38 15.08 -15.90
CA TYR A 24 -12.52 13.90 -15.04
C TYR A 24 -12.48 14.23 -13.54
N LYS A 25 -12.55 15.52 -13.18
CA LYS A 25 -12.37 15.96 -11.80
C LYS A 25 -13.37 15.31 -10.84
N SER A 26 -14.63 15.20 -11.23
CA SER A 26 -15.69 14.63 -10.40
C SER A 26 -15.39 13.18 -10.06
N GLU A 27 -15.07 12.38 -11.07
CA GLU A 27 -14.78 10.96 -10.94
C GLU A 27 -13.48 10.71 -10.14
N LEU A 28 -12.43 11.49 -10.43
CA LEU A 28 -11.16 11.41 -9.70
C LEU A 28 -11.34 11.76 -8.22
N MET A 29 -12.09 12.80 -7.90
CA MET A 29 -12.37 13.16 -6.51
C MET A 29 -13.23 12.10 -5.81
N ALA A 30 -14.21 11.50 -6.48
CA ALA A 30 -14.98 10.38 -5.93
C ALA A 30 -14.08 9.16 -5.62
N ILE A 31 -13.13 8.82 -6.50
CA ILE A 31 -12.14 7.78 -6.25
C ILE A 31 -11.29 8.13 -5.03
N ARG A 32 -10.74 9.35 -4.96
CA ARG A 32 -9.94 9.84 -3.84
C ARG A 32 -10.68 9.71 -2.50
N ASP A 33 -11.95 10.13 -2.47
CA ASP A 33 -12.75 10.17 -1.24
C ASP A 33 -13.23 8.76 -0.82
N SER A 34 -13.24 7.80 -1.73
CA SER A 34 -13.49 6.39 -1.45
C SER A 34 -12.26 5.63 -0.90
N GLY A 35 -11.11 6.29 -0.82
CA GLY A 35 -9.85 5.68 -0.40
C GLY A 35 -9.87 5.19 1.05
N ARG A 36 -9.47 3.92 1.25
CA ARG A 36 -9.29 3.27 2.56
C ARG A 36 -7.83 2.92 2.74
N ASP A 37 -7.34 3.08 3.95
CA ASP A 37 -5.93 2.83 4.30
C ASP A 37 -5.81 1.55 5.11
N LEU A 38 -4.98 0.62 4.64
CA LEU A 38 -4.66 -0.59 5.40
C LEU A 38 -3.85 -0.29 6.66
N LEU A 39 -3.09 0.82 6.67
CA LEU A 39 -2.36 1.24 7.86
C LEU A 39 -3.30 1.55 9.03
N GLU A 40 -4.50 2.05 8.79
CA GLU A 40 -5.48 2.31 9.85
C GLU A 40 -5.85 1.07 10.66
N ILE A 41 -5.59 -0.13 10.14
CA ILE A 41 -5.86 -1.40 10.81
C ILE A 41 -4.62 -1.92 11.52
N ILE A 42 -3.43 -1.75 10.93
CA ILE A 42 -2.19 -2.38 11.38
C ILE A 42 -1.28 -1.45 12.19
N ASP A 43 -1.42 -0.14 12.03
CA ASP A 43 -0.70 0.84 12.84
C ASP A 43 -1.60 1.38 13.96
N ASN A 44 -1.00 1.90 15.03
CA ASN A 44 -1.71 2.37 16.21
C ASN A 44 -2.73 3.46 15.85
N ASN A 45 -3.99 3.05 15.70
CA ASN A 45 -5.12 3.93 15.40
C ASN A 45 -6.08 3.99 16.57
N LYS A 46 -5.78 4.89 17.52
CA LYS A 46 -6.55 5.07 18.74
C LYS A 46 -8.04 5.33 18.47
N GLU A 47 -8.35 6.17 17.49
CA GLU A 47 -9.73 6.52 17.16
C GLU A 47 -10.53 5.33 16.58
N LEU A 48 -9.87 4.49 15.77
CA LEU A 48 -10.51 3.25 15.29
C LEU A 48 -10.87 2.33 16.45
N TYR A 49 -9.93 2.05 17.36
CA TYR A 49 -10.16 1.15 18.48
C TYR A 49 -11.20 1.70 19.47
N LYS A 50 -11.22 3.00 19.70
CA LYS A 50 -12.30 3.66 20.49
C LYS A 50 -13.67 3.46 19.83
N SER A 51 -13.77 3.60 18.52
CA SER A 51 -15.01 3.38 17.78
C SER A 51 -15.49 1.92 17.83
N LEU A 52 -14.58 0.97 18.09
CA LEU A 52 -14.89 -0.44 18.30
C LEU A 52 -15.25 -0.79 19.76
N GLY A 53 -15.30 0.21 20.66
CA GLY A 53 -15.72 0.06 22.04
C GLY A 53 -14.60 -0.18 23.06
N PHE A 54 -13.34 -0.07 22.68
CA PHE A 54 -12.22 -0.14 23.62
C PHE A 54 -12.08 1.13 24.44
N SER A 55 -11.60 1.01 25.68
CA SER A 55 -11.34 2.15 26.55
C SER A 55 -10.28 3.09 25.99
N GLU A 56 -10.19 4.29 26.54
CA GLU A 56 -9.18 5.30 26.18
C GLU A 56 -7.74 4.76 26.35
N GLU A 57 -7.49 4.02 27.43
CA GLU A 57 -6.19 3.44 27.75
C GLU A 57 -5.85 2.29 26.81
N GLU A 58 -6.75 1.32 26.63
CA GLU A 58 -6.55 0.20 25.73
C GLU A 58 -6.36 0.66 24.29
N SER A 59 -7.17 1.60 23.80
CA SER A 59 -7.07 2.14 22.44
C SER A 59 -5.70 2.79 22.14
N GLY A 60 -5.05 3.34 23.16
CA GLY A 60 -3.72 3.94 23.03
C GLY A 60 -2.58 2.92 22.92
N THR A 61 -2.83 1.67 23.31
CA THR A 61 -1.82 0.60 23.32
C THR A 61 -2.06 -0.48 22.26
N MET A 62 -3.24 -0.51 21.65
CA MET A 62 -3.59 -1.51 20.65
C MET A 62 -2.89 -1.24 19.32
N ASN A 63 -2.30 -2.30 18.79
CA ASN A 63 -1.57 -2.29 17.54
C ASN A 63 -1.44 -3.73 17.01
N TYR A 64 -1.38 -3.90 15.70
CA TYR A 64 -0.95 -5.18 15.14
C TYR A 64 0.54 -5.37 15.44
N TYR A 65 0.87 -6.44 16.12
CA TYR A 65 2.24 -6.74 16.51
C TYR A 65 2.72 -8.05 15.90
N ASN A 66 3.87 -7.97 15.24
CA ASN A 66 4.62 -9.13 14.77
C ASN A 66 6.12 -8.82 14.83
N ASN A 67 6.91 -9.71 15.39
CA ASN A 67 8.36 -9.56 15.55
C ASN A 67 9.09 -9.30 14.22
N GLU A 68 8.60 -9.87 13.12
CA GLU A 68 9.20 -9.74 11.79
C GLU A 68 9.05 -8.33 11.19
N GLN A 69 8.09 -7.54 11.67
CA GLN A 69 7.92 -6.13 11.23
C GLN A 69 9.09 -5.24 11.65
N SER A 70 9.78 -5.58 12.74
CA SER A 70 10.92 -4.79 13.24
C SER A 70 10.60 -3.30 13.41
N GLY A 71 9.40 -2.96 13.91
CA GLY A 71 8.94 -1.59 14.13
C GLY A 71 8.59 -0.80 12.87
N SER A 72 8.42 -1.43 11.72
CA SER A 72 8.06 -0.77 10.46
C SER A 72 6.78 -1.36 9.86
N PHE A 73 5.85 -0.49 9.50
CA PHE A 73 4.60 -0.81 8.82
C PHE A 73 4.67 -0.61 7.30
N SER A 74 5.86 -0.52 6.71
CA SER A 74 5.98 -0.44 5.26
C SER A 74 5.44 -1.71 4.60
N ILE A 75 4.89 -1.57 3.39
CA ILE A 75 4.33 -2.70 2.63
C ILE A 75 5.30 -3.88 2.49
N LYS A 76 6.61 -3.60 2.36
CA LYS A 76 7.67 -4.60 2.26
C LYS A 76 7.88 -5.40 3.54
N LYS A 77 7.49 -4.86 4.68
CA LYS A 77 7.52 -5.52 5.98
C LYS A 77 6.19 -6.19 6.32
N THR A 78 5.09 -5.61 5.86
CA THR A 78 3.74 -6.12 6.13
C THR A 78 3.38 -7.30 5.21
N LEU A 79 3.70 -7.23 3.92
CA LEU A 79 3.34 -8.26 2.94
C LEU A 79 3.87 -9.66 3.31
N PRO A 80 5.14 -9.84 3.70
CA PRO A 80 5.67 -11.17 4.05
C PRO A 80 5.00 -11.81 5.28
N LEU A 81 4.33 -11.04 6.13
CA LEU A 81 3.61 -11.58 7.30
C LEU A 81 2.40 -12.42 6.89
N PHE A 82 1.84 -12.15 5.73
CA PHE A 82 0.60 -12.76 5.26
C PHE A 82 0.77 -13.66 4.05
N THR A 83 1.91 -13.57 3.37
CA THR A 83 2.18 -14.29 2.11
C THR A 83 3.66 -14.65 1.97
N ASN A 84 3.96 -15.50 0.99
CA ASN A 84 5.34 -15.77 0.57
C ASN A 84 5.86 -14.76 -0.48
N LEU A 85 5.08 -13.73 -0.81
CA LEU A 85 5.50 -12.72 -1.77
C LEU A 85 6.54 -11.78 -1.16
N THR A 86 7.52 -11.41 -1.96
CA THR A 86 8.60 -10.50 -1.57
C THR A 86 9.04 -9.61 -2.72
N TYR A 87 9.47 -8.40 -2.42
CA TYR A 87 10.03 -7.48 -3.41
C TYR A 87 11.50 -7.79 -3.74
N LYS A 88 12.14 -8.69 -3.00
CA LYS A 88 13.58 -8.96 -3.14
C LYS A 88 13.96 -9.59 -4.48
N ASP A 89 13.01 -10.31 -5.09
CA ASP A 89 13.21 -11.02 -6.35
C ASP A 89 12.91 -10.16 -7.58
N LEU A 90 12.44 -8.93 -7.39
CA LEU A 90 12.17 -7.99 -8.46
C LEU A 90 13.45 -7.21 -8.85
N GLU A 91 13.59 -6.88 -10.13
CA GLU A 91 14.66 -6.00 -10.61
C GLU A 91 14.48 -4.57 -10.04
N VAL A 92 13.26 -4.08 -9.99
CA VAL A 92 12.88 -2.83 -9.32
C VAL A 92 12.21 -3.18 -8.00
N GLN A 93 12.80 -2.75 -6.89
CA GLN A 93 12.36 -3.18 -5.56
C GLN A 93 11.72 -2.07 -4.72
N ASN A 94 11.75 -0.82 -5.18
CA ASN A 94 11.18 0.32 -4.45
C ASN A 94 10.90 1.52 -5.35
N GLY A 95 10.04 2.42 -4.86
CA GLY A 95 9.61 3.60 -5.61
C GLY A 95 10.74 4.57 -5.97
N VAL A 96 11.79 4.70 -5.12
CA VAL A 96 12.95 5.54 -5.45
C VAL A 96 13.73 4.95 -6.63
N GLN A 97 13.96 3.64 -6.62
CA GLN A 97 14.59 2.95 -7.74
C GLN A 97 13.74 3.08 -9.01
N ALA A 98 12.42 2.89 -8.91
CA ALA A 98 11.49 3.09 -10.03
C ALA A 98 11.60 4.50 -10.62
N LEU A 99 11.67 5.53 -9.76
CA LEU A 99 11.82 6.91 -10.19
C LEU A 99 13.16 7.16 -10.91
N VAL A 100 14.26 6.62 -10.40
CA VAL A 100 15.59 6.73 -11.02
C VAL A 100 15.62 6.05 -12.38
N GLU A 101 15.08 4.84 -12.49
CA GLU A 101 14.99 4.11 -13.76
C GLU A 101 14.15 4.89 -14.78
N TYR A 102 13.01 5.43 -14.36
CA TYR A 102 12.16 6.24 -15.23
C TYR A 102 12.85 7.55 -15.66
N ALA A 103 13.56 8.23 -14.77
CA ALA A 103 14.29 9.45 -15.09
C ALA A 103 15.40 9.24 -16.12
N ASN A 104 16.05 8.06 -16.07
CA ASN A 104 17.12 7.69 -17.01
C ASN A 104 16.61 7.12 -18.34
N TYR A 105 15.31 6.85 -18.48
CA TYR A 105 14.69 6.17 -19.61
C TYR A 105 15.07 6.76 -20.97
N LYS A 106 15.14 8.10 -21.06
CA LYS A 106 15.51 8.83 -22.30
C LYS A 106 16.96 8.56 -22.78
N ASN A 107 17.84 8.10 -21.89
CA ASN A 107 19.26 7.84 -22.17
C ASN A 107 19.54 6.35 -22.49
N MET A 108 18.53 5.50 -22.45
CA MET A 108 18.63 4.06 -22.64
C MET A 108 18.49 3.67 -24.12
N THR A 109 19.11 2.55 -24.49
CA THR A 109 18.85 1.87 -25.77
C THR A 109 17.43 1.33 -25.81
N GLU A 110 16.88 0.99 -26.98
CA GLU A 110 15.51 0.44 -27.08
C GLU A 110 15.38 -0.90 -26.33
N GLU A 111 16.39 -1.75 -26.36
CA GLU A 111 16.42 -3.02 -25.61
C GLU A 111 16.40 -2.78 -24.09
N GLU A 112 17.18 -1.83 -23.59
CA GLU A 112 17.18 -1.45 -22.19
C GLU A 112 15.82 -0.84 -21.76
N LYS A 113 15.21 -0.02 -22.61
CA LYS A 113 13.88 0.56 -22.36
C LYS A 113 12.83 -0.53 -22.19
N GLU A 114 12.79 -1.51 -23.10
CA GLU A 114 11.84 -2.62 -23.04
C GLU A 114 12.04 -3.43 -21.76
N ARG A 115 13.27 -3.79 -21.42
CA ARG A 115 13.58 -4.51 -20.17
C ARG A 115 13.15 -3.72 -18.94
N LYS A 116 13.49 -2.43 -18.87
CA LYS A 116 13.15 -1.58 -17.73
C LYS A 116 11.65 -1.32 -17.62
N GLN A 117 10.96 -1.16 -18.73
CA GLN A 117 9.50 -1.05 -18.76
C GLN A 117 8.86 -2.30 -18.18
N ASN A 118 9.30 -3.49 -18.57
CA ASN A 118 8.80 -4.74 -18.04
C ASN A 118 9.05 -4.85 -16.52
N ALA A 119 10.26 -4.48 -16.06
CA ALA A 119 10.58 -4.48 -14.64
C ALA A 119 9.71 -3.50 -13.82
N LEU A 120 9.43 -2.32 -14.35
CA LEU A 120 8.52 -1.34 -13.73
C LEU A 120 7.08 -1.85 -13.69
N VAL A 121 6.61 -2.50 -14.75
CA VAL A 121 5.28 -3.11 -14.79
C VAL A 121 5.13 -4.22 -13.76
N GLU A 122 6.13 -5.10 -13.62
CA GLU A 122 6.11 -6.15 -12.61
C GLU A 122 6.14 -5.57 -11.18
N TYR A 123 6.93 -4.52 -10.95
CA TYR A 123 6.91 -3.80 -9.68
C TYR A 123 5.50 -3.23 -9.36
N CYS A 124 4.87 -2.54 -10.30
CA CYS A 124 3.53 -1.97 -10.12
C CYS A 124 2.44 -3.04 -9.92
N LYS A 125 2.53 -4.17 -10.63
CA LYS A 125 1.64 -5.32 -10.41
C LYS A 125 1.77 -5.85 -8.99
N GLN A 126 3.01 -6.03 -8.51
CA GLN A 126 3.27 -6.50 -7.16
C GLN A 126 2.75 -5.52 -6.11
N ASP A 127 2.97 -4.21 -6.27
CA ASP A 127 2.45 -3.19 -5.37
C ASP A 127 0.91 -3.25 -5.28
N THR A 128 0.24 -3.38 -6.42
CA THR A 128 -1.23 -3.49 -6.46
C THR A 128 -1.72 -4.79 -5.83
N TRP A 129 -1.06 -5.92 -6.16
CA TRP A 129 -1.44 -7.24 -5.64
C TRP A 129 -1.19 -7.37 -4.14
N ALA A 130 -0.15 -6.73 -3.64
CA ALA A 130 0.18 -6.72 -2.22
C ALA A 130 -0.97 -6.20 -1.35
N MET A 131 -1.71 -5.17 -1.79
CA MET A 131 -2.88 -4.65 -1.06
C MET A 131 -3.95 -5.73 -0.88
N VAL A 132 -4.21 -6.51 -1.94
CA VAL A 132 -5.19 -7.60 -1.93
C VAL A 132 -4.77 -8.69 -0.94
N GLU A 133 -3.51 -9.09 -0.98
CA GLU A 133 -3.00 -10.18 -0.14
C GLU A 133 -2.90 -9.77 1.34
N ILE A 134 -2.51 -8.54 1.64
CA ILE A 134 -2.52 -8.02 3.02
C ILE A 134 -3.97 -8.00 3.55
N LEU A 135 -4.93 -7.50 2.78
CA LEU A 135 -6.34 -7.49 3.19
C LEU A 135 -6.88 -8.91 3.45
N LYS A 136 -6.54 -9.88 2.58
CA LYS A 136 -6.91 -11.29 2.79
C LYS A 136 -6.24 -11.85 4.05
N GLY A 137 -4.98 -11.50 4.29
CA GLY A 137 -4.24 -11.90 5.49
C GLY A 137 -4.90 -11.40 6.75
N LEU A 138 -5.22 -10.12 6.82
CA LEU A 138 -5.90 -9.50 7.95
C LEU A 138 -7.28 -10.15 8.20
N ARG A 139 -8.05 -10.47 7.16
CA ARG A 139 -9.32 -11.18 7.31
C ARG A 139 -9.15 -12.56 7.91
N ARG A 140 -8.15 -13.33 7.45
CA ARG A 140 -7.84 -14.66 8.04
C ARG A 140 -7.47 -14.57 9.52
N GLU A 141 -6.75 -13.53 9.92
CA GLU A 141 -6.42 -13.34 11.35
C GLU A 141 -7.70 -13.06 12.17
N ILE A 142 -8.60 -12.23 11.70
CA ILE A 142 -9.88 -11.96 12.37
C ILE A 142 -10.73 -13.24 12.49
N GLU A 143 -10.84 -14.04 11.43
CA GLU A 143 -11.58 -15.30 11.42
C GLU A 143 -11.05 -16.28 12.48
N LYS A 144 -9.72 -16.45 12.58
CA LYS A 144 -9.08 -17.27 13.63
C LYS A 144 -9.41 -16.81 15.06
N TRP A 145 -9.63 -15.51 15.25
CA TRP A 145 -10.01 -14.97 16.56
C TRP A 145 -11.49 -15.22 16.89
N MET A 146 -12.34 -15.22 15.89
CA MET A 146 -13.79 -15.47 16.07
C MET A 146 -14.13 -16.94 16.32
N GLU A 147 -13.24 -17.87 15.96
CA GLU A 147 -13.39 -19.31 16.17
C GLU A 147 -12.90 -19.79 17.56
N LYS A 148 -12.31 -18.92 18.38
CA LYS A 148 -11.85 -19.20 19.74
C LYS A 148 -12.87 -18.79 20.80
#